data_79022fef07da6f4e2c3ac1cb5ab56824
#
_entry.id   79022fef07da6f4e2c3ac1cb5ab56824
#
_cell.length_a   1.000
_cell.length_b   1.000
_cell.length_c   1.000
_cell.angle_alpha   90.00
_cell.angle_beta   90.00
_cell.angle_gamma   90.00
#
_symmetry.space_group_name_H-M   'P 1'
#
loop_
_entity.id
_entity.type
_entity.pdbx_description
1 polymer ?
#
loop_
_entity_poly.entity_id
_entity_poly.type
_entity_poly.pdbx_seq_one_letter_code
_entity_poly.pdbx_strand_id
1 'polypeptide(L)'
;MSLETPTKDGELFMYLVGTFQSSAWVALGKVKNPMTDKLERNLEQASFYIDLLDMMQTKMEGNLTEYEEQMLINTVSELKLNYIEEKKKPDESTEPEQDSKESFEDKSEEEE
;
A
#
# COMPACT_ATOMS: atom_id res chain seq x y z
N MET A 1 -25.11 -15.43 12.88
CA MET A 1 -24.77 -14.77 12.80
C MET A 1 -24.59 -14.41 11.87
N SER A 2 -24.81 -13.87 11.73
CA SER A 2 -24.53 -13.68 10.67
C SER A 2 -23.48 -12.92 10.50
N LEU A 3 -22.49 -13.51 10.26
CA LEU A 3 -21.35 -12.87 9.98
C LEU A 3 -21.45 -12.14 8.80
N GLU A 4 -22.37 -12.48 8.02
CA GLU A 4 -22.43 -11.91 6.75
C GLU A 4 -23.12 -10.62 6.69
N THR A 5 -23.81 -10.24 7.71
CA THR A 5 -24.51 -8.97 7.71
C THR A 5 -23.56 -7.87 8.13
N PRO A 6 -23.19 -6.98 7.22
CA PRO A 6 -22.26 -5.95 7.61
C PRO A 6 -22.88 -4.99 8.59
N THR A 7 -22.11 -4.59 9.56
CA THR A 7 -22.55 -3.56 10.48
C THR A 7 -22.11 -2.23 9.92
N LYS A 8 -22.63 -1.16 10.50
CA LYS A 8 -22.20 0.16 10.07
C LYS A 8 -20.70 0.33 10.30
N ASP A 9 -20.22 -0.13 11.45
CA ASP A 9 -18.78 -0.02 11.74
C ASP A 9 -17.98 -0.85 10.76
N GLY A 10 -18.49 -2.00 10.40
CA GLY A 10 -17.79 -2.84 9.42
C GLY A 10 -17.69 -2.18 8.08
N GLU A 11 -18.76 -1.51 7.65
CA GLU A 11 -18.74 -0.81 6.38
C GLU A 11 -17.78 0.38 6.41
N LEU A 12 -17.77 1.08 7.52
CA LEU A 12 -16.85 2.21 7.67
C LEU A 12 -15.41 1.72 7.67
N PHE A 13 -15.16 0.62 8.33
CA PHE A 13 -13.83 0.05 8.36
C PHE A 13 -13.37 -0.35 6.95
N MET A 14 -14.25 -0.99 6.19
CA MET A 14 -13.89 -1.40 4.84
C MET A 14 -13.67 -0.20 3.94
N TYR A 15 -14.42 0.87 4.15
CA TYR A 15 -14.22 2.08 3.39
C TYR A 15 -12.83 2.66 3.69
N LEU A 16 -12.45 2.67 4.96
CA LEU A 16 -11.16 3.19 5.36
C LEU A 16 -10.03 2.37 4.76
N VAL A 17 -10.15 1.05 4.83
CA VAL A 17 -9.15 0.17 4.23
C VAL A 17 -9.04 0.43 2.74
N GLY A 18 -10.19 0.54 2.08
CA GLY A 18 -10.19 0.79 0.64
C GLY A 18 -9.54 2.10 0.26
N THR A 19 -9.72 3.11 1.10
CA THR A 19 -9.12 4.41 0.84
C THR A 19 -7.60 4.32 0.86
N PHE A 20 -7.05 3.68 1.88
CA PHE A 20 -5.60 3.54 1.95
C PHE A 20 -5.07 2.58 0.90
N GLN A 21 -5.85 1.55 0.59
CA GLN A 21 -5.47 0.62 -0.46
C GLN A 21 -5.36 1.34 -1.80
N SER A 22 -6.35 2.17 -2.13
CA SER A 22 -6.32 2.93 -3.37
C SER A 22 -5.13 3.88 -3.40
N SER A 23 -4.86 4.55 -2.29
CA SER A 23 -3.73 5.47 -2.21
C SER A 23 -2.41 4.72 -2.41
N ALA A 24 -2.32 3.51 -1.87
CA ALA A 24 -1.12 2.70 -2.05
C ALA A 24 -0.93 2.33 -3.52
N TRP A 25 -2.01 1.93 -4.20
CA TRP A 25 -1.91 1.57 -5.61
C TRP A 25 -1.50 2.76 -6.47
N VAL A 26 -2.03 3.94 -6.17
CA VAL A 26 -1.62 5.15 -6.87
C VAL A 26 -0.13 5.41 -6.63
N ALA A 27 0.32 5.28 -5.38
CA ALA A 27 1.71 5.54 -5.05
C ALA A 27 2.65 4.50 -5.66
N LEU A 28 2.15 3.28 -5.88
CA LEU A 28 2.94 2.25 -6.54
C LEU A 28 3.04 2.50 -8.05
N GLY A 29 2.28 3.46 -8.56
CA GLY A 29 2.30 3.75 -9.99
C GLY A 29 1.44 2.82 -10.81
N LYS A 30 0.53 2.07 -10.15
CA LYS A 30 -0.32 1.12 -10.86
C LYS A 30 -1.66 1.73 -11.27
N VAL A 31 -2.03 2.83 -10.64
CA VAL A 31 -3.30 3.50 -10.90
C VAL A 31 -3.01 4.98 -11.05
N LYS A 32 -3.67 5.62 -11.99
CA LYS A 32 -3.45 7.04 -12.20
C LYS A 32 -3.87 7.85 -10.99
N ASN A 33 -3.06 8.86 -10.68
CA ASN A 33 -3.38 9.81 -9.64
C ASN A 33 -4.57 10.65 -10.14
N PRO A 34 -5.71 10.63 -9.46
CA PRO A 34 -6.88 11.37 -9.96
C PRO A 34 -6.68 12.88 -10.00
N MET A 35 -5.73 13.39 -9.23
CA MET A 35 -5.47 14.83 -9.23
C MET A 35 -4.68 15.26 -10.45
N THR A 36 -3.82 14.42 -11.00
CA THR A 36 -2.96 14.76 -12.12
C THR A 36 -3.25 13.96 -13.37
N ASP A 37 -4.05 12.90 -13.24
CA ASP A 37 -4.39 12.00 -14.34
C ASP A 37 -3.15 11.32 -14.92
N LYS A 38 -2.12 11.13 -14.11
CA LYS A 38 -0.90 10.50 -14.53
C LYS A 38 -0.52 9.38 -13.58
N LEU A 39 0.25 8.43 -14.10
CA LEU A 39 0.84 7.41 -13.26
C LEU A 39 2.08 8.02 -12.62
N GLU A 40 2.07 8.11 -11.31
CA GLU A 40 3.16 8.73 -10.58
C GLU A 40 3.61 7.80 -9.48
N ARG A 41 4.78 7.21 -9.64
CA ARG A 41 5.29 6.28 -8.64
C ARG A 41 6.03 7.04 -7.55
N ASN A 42 5.66 6.76 -6.31
CA ASN A 42 6.34 7.33 -5.17
C ASN A 42 6.42 6.22 -4.12
N LEU A 43 7.53 5.48 -4.13
CA LEU A 43 7.65 4.31 -3.27
C LEU A 43 7.68 4.65 -1.80
N GLU A 44 8.13 5.84 -1.46
CA GLU A 44 8.13 6.25 -0.06
C GLU A 44 6.70 6.40 0.45
N GLN A 45 5.83 7.00 -0.36
CA GLN A 45 4.43 7.10 0.01
C GLN A 45 3.76 5.73 0.01
N ALA A 46 4.12 4.90 -0.96
CA ALA A 46 3.55 3.55 -1.01
C ALA A 46 3.88 2.81 0.27
N SER A 47 5.13 2.89 0.71
CA SER A 47 5.54 2.25 1.95
C SER A 47 4.75 2.77 3.13
N PHE A 48 4.49 4.08 3.16
CA PHE A 48 3.74 4.69 4.25
C PHE A 48 2.31 4.14 4.31
N TYR A 49 1.64 4.05 3.17
CA TYR A 49 0.27 3.54 3.16
C TYR A 49 0.22 2.05 3.51
N ILE A 50 1.21 1.30 3.06
CA ILE A 50 1.27 -0.11 3.40
C ILE A 50 1.50 -0.27 4.90
N ASP A 51 2.37 0.55 5.47
CA ASP A 51 2.62 0.50 6.90
C ASP A 51 1.37 0.87 7.70
N LEU A 52 0.58 1.82 7.20
CA LEU A 52 -0.67 2.17 7.85
C LEU A 52 -1.60 0.97 7.91
N LEU A 53 -1.74 0.27 6.80
CA LEU A 53 -2.63 -0.90 6.76
C LEU A 53 -2.09 -2.03 7.62
N ASP A 54 -0.77 -2.20 7.62
CA ASP A 54 -0.15 -3.23 8.45
C ASP A 54 -0.35 -2.90 9.93
N MET A 55 -0.21 -1.65 10.29
CA MET A 55 -0.44 -1.20 11.66
C MET A 55 -1.88 -1.46 12.08
N MET A 56 -2.82 -1.21 11.17
CA MET A 56 -4.23 -1.46 11.47
C MET A 56 -4.46 -2.93 11.78
N GLN A 57 -3.79 -3.81 11.04
CA GLN A 57 -3.91 -5.24 11.28
C GLN A 57 -3.49 -5.58 12.70
N THR A 58 -2.41 -5.00 13.15
CA THR A 58 -1.89 -5.26 14.50
C THR A 58 -2.78 -4.64 15.58
N LYS A 59 -3.15 -3.39 15.37
CA LYS A 59 -3.90 -2.66 16.40
C LYS A 59 -5.33 -3.14 16.57
N MET A 60 -5.90 -3.68 15.50
CA MET A 60 -7.29 -4.10 15.56
C MET A 60 -7.46 -5.60 15.76
N GLU A 61 -6.36 -6.27 16.04
CA GLU A 61 -6.42 -7.71 16.26
C GLU A 61 -7.43 -8.03 17.35
N GLY A 62 -8.30 -8.99 17.08
CA GLY A 62 -9.33 -9.38 18.03
C GLY A 62 -10.61 -8.58 17.91
N ASN A 63 -10.60 -7.52 17.12
CA ASN A 63 -11.78 -6.67 16.95
C ASN A 63 -12.40 -6.75 15.57
N LEU A 64 -11.87 -7.61 14.72
CA LEU A 64 -12.37 -7.72 13.35
C LEU A 64 -13.10 -9.03 13.19
N THR A 65 -14.10 -9.05 12.30
CA THR A 65 -14.70 -10.32 11.91
C THR A 65 -13.65 -11.11 11.13
N GLU A 66 -13.89 -12.39 10.99
CA GLU A 66 -12.98 -13.22 10.23
C GLU A 66 -12.84 -12.73 8.81
N TYR A 67 -13.93 -12.31 8.22
CA TYR A 67 -13.91 -11.78 6.87
C TYR A 67 -13.05 -10.50 6.78
N GLU A 68 -13.26 -9.58 7.72
CA GLU A 68 -12.52 -8.33 7.74
C GLU A 68 -11.03 -8.57 7.93
N GLU A 69 -10.70 -9.49 8.83
CA GLU A 69 -9.32 -9.78 9.10
C GLU A 69 -8.64 -10.39 7.89
N GLN A 70 -9.30 -11.36 7.26
CA GLN A 70 -8.73 -12.01 6.09
C GLN A 70 -8.54 -11.02 4.94
N MET A 71 -9.51 -10.13 4.77
CA MET A 71 -9.42 -9.16 3.71
C MET A 71 -8.27 -8.20 3.92
N LEU A 72 -8.08 -7.77 5.17
CA LEU A 72 -6.98 -6.86 5.48
C LEU A 72 -5.64 -7.56 5.28
N ILE A 73 -5.52 -8.81 5.71
CA ILE A 73 -4.30 -9.59 5.51
C ILE A 73 -3.98 -9.71 4.02
N ASN A 74 -4.99 -10.05 3.23
CA ASN A 74 -4.78 -10.21 1.80
C ASN A 74 -4.36 -8.90 1.14
N THR A 75 -4.99 -7.81 1.54
CA THR A 75 -4.68 -6.50 0.99
C THR A 75 -3.23 -6.12 1.30
N VAL A 76 -2.82 -6.28 2.54
CA VAL A 76 -1.46 -5.93 2.93
C VAL A 76 -0.45 -6.81 2.21
N SER A 77 -0.74 -8.10 2.11
CA SER A 77 0.19 -9.03 1.44
C SER A 77 0.35 -8.69 -0.02
N GLU A 78 -0.75 -8.39 -0.69
CA GLU A 78 -0.70 -8.06 -2.10
C GLU A 78 0.07 -6.77 -2.34
N LEU A 79 -0.16 -5.78 -1.50
CA LEU A 79 0.53 -4.50 -1.63
C LEU A 79 2.03 -4.65 -1.36
N LYS A 80 2.40 -5.45 -0.36
CA LYS A 80 3.81 -5.66 -0.07
C LYS A 80 4.51 -6.35 -1.22
N LEU A 81 3.85 -7.32 -1.83
CA LEU A 81 4.43 -8.01 -2.96
C LEU A 81 4.66 -7.05 -4.12
N ASN A 82 3.68 -6.22 -4.41
CA ASN A 82 3.81 -5.25 -5.49
C ASN A 82 4.87 -4.21 -5.18
N TYR A 83 4.98 -3.82 -3.91
CA TYR A 83 6.00 -2.87 -3.51
C TYR A 83 7.40 -3.45 -3.78
N ILE A 84 7.61 -4.71 -3.42
CA ILE A 84 8.89 -5.35 -3.63
C ILE A 84 9.20 -5.41 -5.13
N GLU A 85 8.21 -5.73 -5.94
CA GLU A 85 8.42 -5.80 -7.37
C GLU A 85 8.74 -4.44 -7.98
N GLU A 86 8.02 -3.41 -7.53
CA GLU A 86 8.29 -2.07 -8.04
C GLU A 86 9.65 -1.57 -7.61
N LYS A 87 10.07 -1.96 -6.42
CA LYS A 87 11.35 -1.52 -5.91
C LYS A 87 12.51 -2.07 -6.74
N LYS A 88 12.30 -3.18 -7.42
CA LYS A 88 13.32 -3.76 -8.27
C LYS A 88 13.41 -3.09 -9.63
N LYS A 89 12.42 -2.32 -10.01
CA LYS A 89 12.40 -1.69 -11.32
C LYS A 89 13.11 -0.37 -11.29
N PRO A 90 13.67 0.05 -12.43
CA PRO A 90 14.23 1.39 -12.49
C PRO A 90 13.12 2.41 -12.29
N ASP A 91 13.51 3.55 -11.77
CA ASP A 91 12.55 4.60 -11.50
C ASP A 91 12.21 5.29 -12.80
N GLU A 92 11.07 4.97 -13.35
CA GLU A 92 10.64 5.53 -14.61
C GLU A 92 9.71 6.68 -14.50
N SER A 93 9.05 6.80 -13.37
CA SER A 93 8.06 7.84 -13.26
C SER A 93 8.60 9.13 -12.70
N THR A 94 9.78 9.10 -12.13
CA THR A 94 10.37 10.33 -11.67
C THR A 94 11.58 10.57 -12.47
N GLU A 95 12.09 11.64 -12.38
CA GLU A 95 13.16 11.87 -13.05
C GLU A 95 14.28 11.34 -12.53
N PRO A 96 15.10 11.08 -13.17
CA PRO A 96 16.24 10.39 -12.77
C PRO A 96 17.05 11.02 -11.77
N GLU A 97 17.41 11.02 -11.34
CA GLU A 97 17.98 11.29 -10.42
C GLU A 97 18.56 10.68 -9.82
N GLN A 98 18.94 10.31 -10.20
CA GLN A 98 19.25 9.54 -9.61
C GLN A 98 19.61 8.75 -9.35
N ASP A 99 19.92 8.74 -9.66
CA ASP A 99 19.91 7.88 -9.20
C ASP A 99 20.40 7.25 -8.74
N SER A 100 20.69 7.37 -8.92
CA SER A 100 20.56 6.77 -8.27
C SER A 100 21.03 6.14 -7.68
N LYS A 101 21.44 6.33 -7.74
CA LYS A 101 21.32 5.86 -7.03
C LYS A 101 21.36 5.17 -6.35
N GLU A 102 21.66 5.28 -6.45
CA GLU A 102 21.10 4.75 -5.61
C GLU A 102 21.01 4.18 -5.13
N SER A 103 21.58 4.48 -5.47
CA SER A 103 20.94 3.98 -4.72
C SER A 103 21.11 3.40 -4.25
N PHE A 104 21.67 3.77 -4.24
CA PHE A 104 21.33 3.27 -3.53
C PHE A 104 21.58 2.55 -3.27
N GLU A 105 21.94 2.39 -3.63
CA GLU A 105 21.65 1.81 -3.20
C GLU A 105 21.63 1.26 -2.84
N ASP A 106 22.55 1.63 -3.11
CA ASP A 106 22.16 1.19 -2.57
C ASP A 106 22.30 0.93 -2.14
N LYS A 107 22.65 1.30 -2.12
CA LYS A 107 22.29 1.14 -1.60
C LYS A 107 22.10 0.77 -1.12
N SER A 108 23.00 0.92 -1.67
CA SER A 108 22.47 0.75 -1.07
C SER A 108 22.73 0.50 -0.75
N GLU A 109 22.86 0.63 -0.91
CA GLU A 109 22.55 0.53 -0.42
C GLU A 109 22.41 0.48 -0.03
N GLU A 110 22.79 0.81 -0.23
CA GLU A 110 22.25 0.89 0.28
C GLU A 110 21.85 0.90 0.57
N GLU A 111 22.16 1.10 0.35
CA GLU A 111 21.45 1.18 0.76
C GLU A 111 21.08 1.10 0.89
N GLU A 112 21.62 1.33 0.65
CA GLU A 112 20.93 1.30 0.90
C GLU A 112 20.70 1.25 0.94
#